data_ef8065b7221caac070f4062893bde491
#
_entry.id   ef8065b7221caac070f4062893bde491
#
_cell.length_a   1.000
_cell.length_b   1.000
_cell.length_c   1.000
_cell.angle_alpha   90.00
_cell.angle_beta   90.00
_cell.angle_gamma   90.00
#
_symmetry.space_group_name_H-M   'P 1'
#
loop_
_entity.id
_entity.type
_entity.pdbx_description
1 polymer ?
#
loop_
_entity_poly.entity_id
_entity_poly.type
_entity_poly.pdbx_seq_one_letter_code
_entity_poly.pdbx_strand_id
1 'polypeptide(L)'
;MKKLIYIASLLLLTNFLSSCGSAPIKITKYDYSPAFYSHHPKSILVLPAVNTTTAADAADQFRYTITKPLAEQGYYVFPVHLVDSFFKQENLPEAELIRNISIEKLKNIFGADSILYVDILSWDTMYAVIASNVDVGVNFSLVDTKSEKEIWQGNVFTSSGAKAGTGSVGELIVGMIEAAINTNVDYTKLSSKVNEATFNNFPYGP
;
A
#
# COMPACT_ATOMS: atom_id res chain seq x y z
N MET A 1 -8.40 -34.45 -53.81
CA MET A 1 -9.39 -33.83 -52.89
C MET A 1 -8.95 -33.85 -51.43
N LYS A 2 -8.55 -35.02 -50.86
CA LYS A 2 -8.14 -35.07 -49.44
C LYS A 2 -6.94 -34.18 -49.05
N LYS A 3 -5.92 -34.07 -49.92
CA LYS A 3 -4.74 -33.17 -49.65
C LYS A 3 -5.06 -31.68 -49.62
N LEU A 4 -6.06 -31.23 -50.41
CA LEU A 4 -6.49 -29.84 -50.41
C LEU A 4 -7.21 -29.47 -49.12
N ILE A 5 -7.94 -30.38 -48.51
CA ILE A 5 -8.67 -30.21 -47.26
C ILE A 5 -7.68 -30.05 -46.10
N TYR A 6 -6.59 -30.81 -46.06
CA TYR A 6 -5.57 -30.69 -45.02
C TYR A 6 -4.79 -29.35 -45.09
N ILE A 7 -4.52 -28.84 -46.30
CA ILE A 7 -3.87 -27.57 -46.49
C ILE A 7 -4.79 -26.40 -46.06
N ALA A 8 -6.08 -26.48 -46.38
CA ALA A 8 -7.06 -25.51 -45.95
C ALA A 8 -7.28 -25.53 -44.43
N SER A 9 -7.28 -26.69 -43.79
CA SER A 9 -7.36 -26.84 -42.33
C SER A 9 -6.13 -26.33 -41.63
N LEU A 10 -4.92 -26.50 -42.18
CA LEU A 10 -3.68 -26.00 -41.61
C LEU A 10 -3.58 -24.46 -41.71
N LEU A 11 -4.08 -23.87 -42.80
CA LEU A 11 -4.16 -22.43 -42.98
C LEU A 11 -5.18 -21.76 -42.06
N LEU A 12 -6.26 -22.44 -41.65
CA LEU A 12 -7.23 -21.94 -40.69
C LEU A 12 -6.69 -21.94 -39.26
N LEU A 13 -5.81 -22.91 -38.92
CA LEU A 13 -5.24 -22.99 -37.56
C LEU A 13 -4.19 -21.89 -37.26
N THR A 14 -3.57 -21.34 -38.30
CA THR A 14 -2.54 -20.29 -38.12
C THR A 14 -3.10 -18.91 -37.78
N ASN A 15 -4.40 -18.66 -38.01
CA ASN A 15 -5.02 -17.37 -37.71
C ASN A 15 -5.45 -17.21 -36.23
N PHE A 16 -5.41 -18.26 -35.41
CA PHE A 16 -5.79 -18.20 -33.99
C PHE A 16 -4.63 -17.77 -33.07
N LEU A 17 -3.41 -17.57 -33.58
CA LEU A 17 -2.25 -17.15 -32.79
C LEU A 17 -2.00 -15.64 -32.77
N SER A 18 -2.92 -14.86 -33.31
CA SER A 18 -2.92 -13.40 -33.08
C SER A 18 -3.48 -13.13 -31.68
N SER A 19 -2.76 -13.58 -30.64
CA SER A 19 -2.93 -13.10 -29.30
C SER A 19 -2.67 -11.60 -29.32
N CYS A 20 -3.70 -10.79 -29.19
CA CYS A 20 -3.61 -9.39 -28.85
C CYS A 20 -2.87 -9.29 -27.51
N GLY A 21 -1.55 -9.25 -27.54
CA GLY A 21 -0.77 -8.82 -26.43
C GLY A 21 -1.10 -7.34 -26.21
N SER A 22 -1.97 -7.06 -25.25
CA SER A 22 -2.16 -5.70 -24.75
C SER A 22 -0.79 -5.21 -24.32
N ALA A 23 -0.23 -4.21 -25.00
CA ALA A 23 1.00 -3.59 -24.55
C ALA A 23 0.78 -3.14 -23.09
N PRO A 24 1.72 -3.41 -22.18
CA PRO A 24 1.58 -2.95 -20.80
C PRO A 24 1.40 -1.45 -20.81
N ILE A 25 0.32 -0.96 -20.20
CA ILE A 25 0.08 0.48 -20.05
C ILE A 25 1.24 1.01 -19.21
N LYS A 26 2.12 1.80 -19.80
CA LYS A 26 3.19 2.46 -19.09
C LYS A 26 2.59 3.66 -18.36
N ILE A 27 2.20 3.44 -17.11
CA ILE A 27 1.70 4.52 -16.24
C ILE A 27 2.91 5.39 -15.88
N THR A 28 2.87 6.67 -16.25
CA THR A 28 3.84 7.65 -15.79
C THR A 28 3.51 8.07 -14.37
N LYS A 29 4.49 8.58 -13.62
CA LYS A 29 4.24 9.10 -12.27
C LYS A 29 3.22 10.24 -12.26
N TYR A 30 3.25 11.08 -13.29
CA TYR A 30 2.30 12.18 -13.46
C TYR A 30 0.86 11.68 -13.65
N ASP A 31 0.68 10.62 -14.44
CA ASP A 31 -0.64 10.02 -14.66
C ASP A 31 -1.19 9.38 -13.39
N TYR A 32 -0.28 8.92 -12.50
CA TYR A 32 -0.65 8.29 -11.25
C TYR A 32 -1.25 9.26 -10.24
N SER A 33 -0.72 10.48 -10.15
CA SER A 33 -1.20 11.49 -9.20
C SER A 33 -0.83 12.91 -9.64
N PRO A 34 -1.58 13.53 -10.56
CA PRO A 34 -1.32 14.91 -10.99
C PRO A 34 -1.36 15.91 -9.84
N ALA A 35 -2.29 15.73 -8.88
CA ALA A 35 -2.40 16.58 -7.69
C ALA A 35 -1.15 16.49 -6.83
N PHE A 36 -0.56 15.31 -6.69
CA PHE A 36 0.67 15.08 -5.95
C PHE A 36 1.83 15.92 -6.49
N TYR A 37 2.05 15.87 -7.80
CA TYR A 37 3.13 16.62 -8.44
C TYR A 37 2.94 18.14 -8.41
N SER A 38 1.72 18.63 -8.31
CA SER A 38 1.45 20.05 -8.16
C SER A 38 1.75 20.59 -6.76
N HIS A 39 1.73 19.73 -5.73
CA HIS A 39 1.97 20.11 -4.34
C HIS A 39 3.43 19.90 -3.90
N HIS A 40 4.15 18.96 -4.53
CA HIS A 40 5.58 18.67 -4.28
C HIS A 40 5.99 18.59 -2.79
N PRO A 41 5.36 17.72 -1.98
CA PRO A 41 5.74 17.58 -0.59
C PRO A 41 7.18 17.04 -0.48
N LYS A 42 7.96 17.57 0.47
CA LYS A 42 9.33 17.10 0.76
C LYS A 42 9.39 16.22 1.98
N SER A 43 8.45 16.44 2.89
CA SER A 43 8.40 15.77 4.18
C SER A 43 7.04 15.15 4.44
N ILE A 44 7.06 13.97 5.09
CA ILE A 44 5.88 13.19 5.42
C ILE A 44 5.86 12.92 6.92
N LEU A 45 4.81 13.39 7.59
CA LEU A 45 4.49 13.02 8.96
C LEU A 45 3.57 11.79 8.93
N VAL A 46 4.08 10.65 9.39
CA VAL A 46 3.27 9.42 9.52
C VAL A 46 2.63 9.43 10.91
N LEU A 47 1.31 9.59 10.97
CA LEU A 47 0.57 9.56 12.22
C LEU A 47 0.41 8.13 12.76
N PRO A 48 0.12 7.95 14.06
CA PRO A 48 -0.33 6.67 14.59
C PRO A 48 -1.47 6.08 13.77
N ALA A 49 -1.33 4.81 13.39
CA ALA A 49 -2.33 4.13 12.57
C ALA A 49 -3.59 3.82 13.39
N VAL A 50 -4.74 4.12 12.84
CA VAL A 50 -6.01 3.68 13.40
C VAL A 50 -6.18 2.20 13.10
N ASN A 51 -6.39 1.39 14.13
CA ASN A 51 -6.52 -0.06 14.02
C ASN A 51 -7.89 -0.52 14.49
N THR A 52 -8.72 -0.96 13.56
CA THR A 52 -10.07 -1.48 13.87
C THR A 52 -10.08 -3.00 14.03
N THR A 53 -8.93 -3.64 14.06
CA THR A 53 -8.79 -5.10 14.16
C THR A 53 -8.50 -5.56 15.58
N THR A 54 -8.55 -6.87 15.80
CA THR A 54 -8.20 -7.49 17.09
C THR A 54 -6.67 -7.68 17.27
N ALA A 55 -5.88 -7.46 16.22
CA ALA A 55 -4.42 -7.57 16.27
C ALA A 55 -3.79 -6.30 16.86
N ALA A 56 -3.60 -6.27 18.17
CA ALA A 56 -3.15 -5.07 18.89
C ALA A 56 -1.82 -4.51 18.36
N ASP A 57 -0.88 -5.38 17.97
CA ASP A 57 0.45 -4.98 17.52
C ASP A 57 0.52 -4.57 16.03
N ALA A 58 -0.57 -4.76 15.28
CA ALA A 58 -0.58 -4.51 13.84
C ALA A 58 -0.25 -3.06 13.49
N ALA A 59 -0.83 -2.10 14.24
CA ALA A 59 -0.62 -0.68 14.02
C ALA A 59 0.85 -0.26 14.14
N ASP A 60 1.51 -0.71 15.20
CA ASP A 60 2.90 -0.37 15.48
C ASP A 60 3.83 -1.01 14.45
N GLN A 61 3.67 -2.32 14.20
CA GLN A 61 4.50 -3.05 13.24
C GLN A 61 4.37 -2.46 11.84
N PHE A 62 3.14 -2.14 11.43
CA PHE A 62 2.88 -1.55 10.13
C PHE A 62 3.54 -0.18 9.98
N ARG A 63 3.40 0.66 10.99
CA ARG A 63 3.93 2.01 11.02
C ARG A 63 5.46 2.07 11.05
N TYR A 64 6.11 1.19 11.82
CA TYR A 64 7.59 1.16 11.86
C TYR A 64 8.20 0.75 10.52
N THR A 65 7.55 -0.11 9.77
CA THR A 65 8.07 -0.59 8.48
C THR A 65 7.79 0.36 7.31
N ILE A 66 6.92 1.36 7.46
CA ILE A 66 6.55 2.31 6.40
C ILE A 66 7.66 3.34 6.10
N THR A 67 8.49 3.65 7.10
CA THR A 67 9.52 4.71 7.01
C THR A 67 10.53 4.42 5.91
N LYS A 68 10.98 3.16 5.81
CA LYS A 68 12.01 2.75 4.84
C LYS A 68 11.57 3.01 3.39
N PRO A 69 10.46 2.44 2.89
CA PRO A 69 10.08 2.63 1.49
C PRO A 69 9.79 4.10 1.15
N LEU A 70 9.26 4.90 2.05
CA LEU A 70 9.07 6.33 1.83
C LEU A 70 10.40 7.08 1.74
N ALA A 71 11.37 6.76 2.61
CA ALA A 71 12.71 7.36 2.56
C ALA A 71 13.46 6.97 1.27
N GLU A 72 13.31 5.73 0.80
CA GLU A 72 13.88 5.25 -0.47
C GLU A 72 13.29 5.98 -1.70
N GLN A 73 12.05 6.49 -1.58
CA GLN A 73 11.46 7.37 -2.60
C GLN A 73 11.94 8.83 -2.51
N GLY A 74 12.80 9.16 -1.55
CA GLY A 74 13.43 10.49 -1.43
C GLY A 74 12.70 11.46 -0.50
N TYR A 75 11.77 10.98 0.34
CA TYR A 75 11.08 11.84 1.32
C TYR A 75 11.82 11.90 2.64
N TYR A 76 11.79 13.07 3.28
CA TYR A 76 12.06 13.14 4.70
C TYR A 76 10.86 12.59 5.48
N VAL A 77 11.05 11.51 6.21
CA VAL A 77 10.02 10.91 7.07
C VAL A 77 10.33 11.23 8.52
N PHE A 78 9.39 11.85 9.23
CA PHE A 78 9.56 12.15 10.65
C PHE A 78 9.75 10.85 11.43
N PRO A 79 10.77 10.79 12.34
CA PRO A 79 11.03 9.58 13.11
C PRO A 79 9.81 9.18 13.95
N VAL A 80 9.25 8.01 13.66
CA VAL A 80 7.99 7.52 14.23
C VAL A 80 8.01 7.55 15.75
N HIS A 81 9.11 7.12 16.37
CA HIS A 81 9.26 7.10 17.83
C HIS A 81 9.25 8.50 18.47
N LEU A 82 9.72 9.54 17.77
CA LEU A 82 9.67 10.92 18.26
C LEU A 82 8.24 11.45 18.19
N VAL A 83 7.52 11.14 17.12
CA VAL A 83 6.12 11.49 16.96
C VAL A 83 5.27 10.85 18.06
N ASP A 84 5.52 9.56 18.36
CA ASP A 84 4.83 8.85 19.45
C ASP A 84 5.15 9.44 20.82
N SER A 85 6.43 9.76 21.06
CA SER A 85 6.86 10.37 22.32
C SER A 85 6.20 11.73 22.53
N PHE A 86 6.07 12.52 21.46
CA PHE A 86 5.38 13.81 21.51
C PHE A 86 3.91 13.63 21.93
N PHE A 87 3.16 12.77 21.25
CA PHE A 87 1.74 12.57 21.57
C PHE A 87 1.52 11.95 22.96
N LYS A 88 2.41 11.06 23.40
CA LYS A 88 2.38 10.55 24.78
C LYS A 88 2.59 11.65 25.83
N GLN A 89 3.50 12.58 25.58
CA GLN A 89 3.74 13.73 26.48
C GLN A 89 2.54 14.69 26.52
N GLU A 90 1.83 14.81 25.41
CA GLU A 90 0.60 15.61 25.32
C GLU A 90 -0.65 14.87 25.88
N ASN A 91 -0.47 13.70 26.51
CA ASN A 91 -1.56 12.83 26.98
C ASN A 91 -2.57 12.41 25.89
N LEU A 92 -2.07 12.20 24.67
CA LEU A 92 -2.82 11.76 23.51
C LEU A 92 -2.26 10.42 23.00
N PRO A 93 -2.44 9.30 23.73
CA PRO A 93 -1.85 8.03 23.33
C PRO A 93 -2.64 7.32 22.22
N GLU A 94 -3.91 7.70 21.98
CA GLU A 94 -4.81 6.97 21.09
C GLU A 94 -4.80 7.59 19.68
N ALA A 95 -4.65 6.73 18.66
CA ALA A 95 -4.60 7.13 17.25
C ALA A 95 -5.85 7.90 16.80
N GLU A 96 -7.03 7.49 17.27
CA GLU A 96 -8.31 8.11 16.95
C GLU A 96 -8.38 9.57 17.44
N LEU A 97 -7.82 9.85 18.62
CA LEU A 97 -7.77 11.21 19.15
C LEU A 97 -6.79 12.08 18.35
N ILE A 98 -5.65 11.52 18.00
CA ILE A 98 -4.61 12.20 17.19
C ILE A 98 -5.16 12.53 15.79
N ARG A 99 -5.92 11.63 15.19
CA ARG A 99 -6.55 11.82 13.88
C ARG A 99 -7.50 13.02 13.83
N ASN A 100 -8.11 13.38 14.96
CA ASN A 100 -9.02 14.52 15.06
C ASN A 100 -8.31 15.86 15.25
N ILE A 101 -6.98 15.87 15.36
CA ILE A 101 -6.21 17.13 15.43
C ILE A 101 -6.23 17.78 14.04
N SER A 102 -6.49 19.10 14.01
CA SER A 102 -6.52 19.83 12.73
C SER A 102 -5.16 19.76 12.02
N ILE A 103 -5.19 19.72 10.69
CA ILE A 103 -4.01 19.70 9.83
C ILE A 103 -3.13 20.92 10.11
N GLU A 104 -3.74 22.09 10.27
CA GLU A 104 -3.05 23.32 10.63
C GLU A 104 -2.25 23.18 11.95
N LYS A 105 -2.85 22.58 12.98
CA LYS A 105 -2.17 22.36 14.26
C LYS A 105 -1.00 21.40 14.12
N LEU A 106 -1.17 20.29 13.40
CA LEU A 106 -0.10 19.32 13.12
C LEU A 106 1.04 19.97 12.32
N LYS A 107 0.71 20.78 11.33
CA LYS A 107 1.68 21.56 10.56
C LYS A 107 2.48 22.53 11.44
N ASN A 108 1.80 23.25 12.33
CA ASN A 108 2.45 24.22 13.23
C ASN A 108 3.38 23.51 14.24
N ILE A 109 3.06 22.30 14.66
CA ILE A 109 3.87 21.51 15.59
C ILE A 109 5.09 20.91 14.89
N PHE A 110 4.89 20.23 13.76
CA PHE A 110 5.93 19.42 13.12
C PHE A 110 6.59 20.11 11.92
N GLY A 111 5.94 21.09 11.30
CA GLY A 111 6.44 21.73 10.07
C GLY A 111 6.40 20.79 8.84
N ALA A 112 5.62 19.73 8.88
CA ALA A 112 5.53 18.76 7.80
C ALA A 112 4.79 19.32 6.58
N ASP A 113 5.25 18.98 5.36
CA ASP A 113 4.58 19.37 4.13
C ASP A 113 3.33 18.49 3.87
N SER A 114 3.35 17.24 4.32
CA SER A 114 2.23 16.33 4.19
C SER A 114 2.09 15.41 5.39
N ILE A 115 0.87 14.91 5.57
CA ILE A 115 0.50 13.98 6.64
C ILE A 115 -0.01 12.70 6.02
N LEU A 116 0.55 11.57 6.42
CA LEU A 116 0.09 10.25 6.04
C LEU A 116 -0.78 9.65 7.13
N TYR A 117 -2.03 9.42 6.81
CA TYR A 117 -2.99 8.69 7.60
C TYR A 117 -2.99 7.23 7.17
N VAL A 118 -3.07 6.33 8.14
CA VAL A 118 -3.10 4.88 7.92
C VAL A 118 -4.25 4.29 8.71
N ASP A 119 -5.12 3.54 8.03
CA ASP A 119 -6.23 2.82 8.64
C ASP A 119 -6.07 1.32 8.39
N ILE A 120 -5.94 0.53 9.45
CA ILE A 120 -5.88 -0.93 9.39
C ILE A 120 -7.29 -1.46 9.60
N LEU A 121 -7.88 -2.01 8.55
CA LEU A 121 -9.28 -2.46 8.50
C LEU A 121 -9.41 -3.96 8.72
N SER A 122 -8.43 -4.74 8.27
CA SER A 122 -8.33 -6.17 8.53
C SER A 122 -6.87 -6.58 8.71
N TRP A 123 -6.63 -7.39 9.71
CA TRP A 123 -5.33 -7.96 10.04
C TRP A 123 -5.57 -9.28 10.75
N ASP A 124 -6.13 -10.24 10.01
CA ASP A 124 -6.53 -11.51 10.58
C ASP A 124 -5.69 -12.65 10.02
N THR A 125 -5.21 -13.48 10.93
CA THR A 125 -4.63 -14.78 10.60
C THR A 125 -5.60 -15.84 11.09
N MET A 126 -6.34 -16.45 10.20
CA MET A 126 -7.13 -17.62 10.54
C MET A 126 -6.28 -18.88 10.37
N TYR A 127 -5.95 -19.51 11.48
CA TYR A 127 -5.36 -20.84 11.50
C TYR A 127 -6.47 -21.88 11.41
N ALA A 128 -6.81 -22.33 10.21
CA ALA A 128 -7.60 -23.53 10.05
C ALA A 128 -6.65 -24.74 9.88
N VAL A 129 -7.04 -25.89 10.41
CA VAL A 129 -6.24 -27.14 10.39
C VAL A 129 -5.85 -27.58 8.96
N ILE A 130 -6.49 -27.01 7.93
CA ILE A 130 -6.30 -27.37 6.52
C ILE A 130 -5.90 -26.19 5.64
N ALA A 131 -6.08 -24.94 6.09
CA ALA A 131 -5.69 -23.76 5.32
C ALA A 131 -5.43 -22.58 6.28
N SER A 132 -4.31 -21.90 6.08
CA SER A 132 -4.03 -20.64 6.77
C SER A 132 -4.43 -19.49 5.84
N ASN A 133 -5.33 -18.64 6.29
CA ASN A 133 -5.77 -17.46 5.57
C ASN A 133 -5.18 -16.23 6.27
N VAL A 134 -4.63 -15.31 5.50
CA VAL A 134 -4.21 -14.00 6.00
C VAL A 134 -4.99 -12.95 5.25
N ASP A 135 -5.82 -12.21 5.97
CA ASP A 135 -6.56 -11.10 5.43
C ASP A 135 -5.89 -9.80 5.90
N VAL A 136 -5.41 -9.00 4.95
CA VAL A 136 -4.84 -7.67 5.21
C VAL A 136 -5.65 -6.64 4.46
N GLY A 137 -6.15 -5.65 5.18
CA GLY A 137 -6.83 -4.50 4.61
C GLY A 137 -6.28 -3.23 5.21
N VAL A 138 -5.64 -2.38 4.40
CA VAL A 138 -5.06 -1.11 4.85
C VAL A 138 -5.40 -0.01 3.86
N ASN A 139 -5.88 1.11 4.39
CA ASN A 139 -6.06 2.34 3.64
C ASN A 139 -4.99 3.35 4.01
N PHE A 140 -4.51 4.06 3.01
CA PHE A 140 -3.58 5.17 3.15
C PHE A 140 -4.19 6.42 2.54
N SER A 141 -4.03 7.55 3.21
CA SER A 141 -4.41 8.87 2.69
C SER A 141 -3.28 9.86 2.99
N LEU A 142 -2.71 10.45 1.96
CA LEU A 142 -1.69 11.50 2.08
C LEU A 142 -2.35 12.85 1.84
N VAL A 143 -2.27 13.72 2.83
CA VAL A 143 -2.87 15.05 2.81
C VAL A 143 -1.78 16.11 2.81
N ASP A 144 -1.85 17.06 1.89
CA ASP A 144 -0.99 18.23 1.85
C ASP A 144 -1.37 19.23 2.96
N THR A 145 -0.41 19.65 3.75
CA THR A 145 -0.68 20.53 4.91
C THR A 145 -0.94 21.98 4.53
N LYS A 146 -0.63 22.38 3.31
CA LYS A 146 -0.84 23.74 2.85
C LYS A 146 -2.24 23.96 2.30
N SER A 147 -2.72 23.01 1.52
CA SER A 147 -4.04 23.07 0.88
C SER A 147 -5.11 22.28 1.65
N GLU A 148 -4.69 21.46 2.61
CA GLU A 148 -5.52 20.54 3.38
C GLU A 148 -6.28 19.53 2.49
N LYS A 149 -5.77 19.28 1.28
CA LYS A 149 -6.37 18.36 0.32
C LYS A 149 -5.62 17.03 0.31
N GLU A 150 -6.38 15.95 0.14
CA GLU A 150 -5.80 14.67 -0.18
C GLU A 150 -5.13 14.74 -1.56
N ILE A 151 -3.84 14.39 -1.59
CA ILE A 151 -3.03 14.43 -2.81
C ILE A 151 -2.64 13.03 -3.30
N TRP A 152 -2.82 12.02 -2.47
CA TRP A 152 -2.63 10.62 -2.83
C TRP A 152 -3.41 9.71 -1.91
N GLN A 153 -3.90 8.61 -2.47
CA GLN A 153 -4.60 7.56 -1.74
C GLN A 153 -4.07 6.20 -2.20
N GLY A 154 -3.87 5.30 -1.25
CA GLY A 154 -3.49 3.91 -1.48
C GLY A 154 -4.42 2.97 -0.72
N ASN A 155 -4.78 1.86 -1.35
CA ASN A 155 -5.58 0.82 -0.72
C ASN A 155 -4.93 -0.53 -0.96
N VAL A 156 -4.78 -1.29 0.09
CA VAL A 156 -4.31 -2.67 0.03
C VAL A 156 -5.37 -3.56 0.64
N PHE A 157 -5.90 -4.47 -0.16
CA PHE A 157 -6.79 -5.52 0.31
C PHE A 157 -6.28 -6.83 -0.24
N THR A 158 -6.03 -7.77 0.63
CA THR A 158 -5.66 -9.13 0.26
C THR A 158 -6.41 -10.10 1.16
N SER A 159 -7.00 -11.10 0.52
CA SER A 159 -7.66 -12.21 1.18
C SER A 159 -7.18 -13.48 0.51
N SER A 160 -6.73 -14.43 1.30
CA SER A 160 -6.37 -15.73 0.76
C SER A 160 -7.62 -16.45 0.23
N GLY A 161 -7.70 -16.60 -1.07
CA GLY A 161 -8.85 -17.14 -1.80
C GLY A 161 -9.49 -16.16 -2.79
N ALA A 162 -9.21 -14.87 -2.71
CA ALA A 162 -9.55 -13.92 -3.75
C ALA A 162 -8.58 -14.13 -4.93
N LYS A 163 -9.10 -14.47 -6.11
CA LYS A 163 -8.31 -14.37 -7.33
C LYS A 163 -7.93 -12.90 -7.49
N ALA A 164 -6.65 -12.61 -7.34
CA ALA A 164 -6.12 -11.28 -7.57
C ALA A 164 -6.60 -10.77 -8.92
N GLY A 165 -7.23 -9.59 -8.94
CA GLY A 165 -7.58 -8.93 -10.18
C GLY A 165 -6.29 -8.54 -10.91
N THR A 166 -6.23 -8.84 -12.19
CA THR A 166 -5.06 -8.67 -13.06
C THR A 166 -4.46 -7.26 -12.97
N GLY A 167 -3.21 -7.18 -12.54
CA GLY A 167 -2.35 -5.98 -12.72
C GLY A 167 -2.33 -4.98 -11.57
N SER A 168 -2.85 -5.28 -10.40
CA SER A 168 -2.80 -4.40 -9.24
C SER A 168 -1.65 -4.77 -8.27
N VAL A 169 -1.23 -3.79 -7.44
CA VAL A 169 -0.31 -4.00 -6.31
C VAL A 169 -0.76 -5.19 -5.44
N GLY A 170 -2.08 -5.45 -5.37
CA GLY A 170 -2.66 -6.59 -4.67
C GLY A 170 -2.17 -7.96 -5.15
N GLU A 171 -1.87 -8.14 -6.42
CA GLU A 171 -1.41 -9.43 -6.98
C GLU A 171 0.00 -9.80 -6.50
N LEU A 172 0.89 -8.81 -6.42
CA LEU A 172 2.24 -8.99 -5.85
C LEU A 172 2.17 -9.29 -4.35
N ILE A 173 1.23 -8.68 -3.64
CA ILE A 173 1.04 -8.87 -2.21
C ILE A 173 0.48 -10.26 -1.91
N VAL A 174 -0.48 -10.76 -2.68
CA VAL A 174 -1.05 -12.11 -2.53
C VAL A 174 0.03 -13.19 -2.64
N GLY A 175 0.87 -13.14 -3.68
CA GLY A 175 1.97 -14.11 -3.84
C GLY A 175 3.00 -14.05 -2.69
N MET A 176 3.21 -12.87 -2.10
CA MET A 176 4.11 -12.70 -0.96
C MET A 176 3.49 -13.20 0.35
N ILE A 177 2.18 -13.05 0.51
CA ILE A 177 1.45 -13.57 1.68
C ILE A 177 1.38 -15.09 1.65
N GLU A 178 1.10 -15.70 0.50
CA GLU A 178 1.15 -17.16 0.36
C GLU A 178 2.52 -17.74 0.71
N ALA A 179 3.60 -17.05 0.34
CA ALA A 179 4.96 -17.44 0.73
C ALA A 179 5.22 -17.27 2.24
N ALA A 180 4.58 -16.30 2.89
CA ALA A 180 4.72 -16.05 4.33
C ALA A 180 3.92 -17.04 5.19
N ILE A 181 2.79 -17.54 4.71
CA ILE A 181 1.92 -18.50 5.41
C ILE A 181 2.62 -19.85 5.65
N ASN A 182 3.53 -20.24 4.76
CA ASN A 182 4.28 -21.51 4.87
C ASN A 182 5.43 -21.46 5.91
N THR A 183 5.68 -20.31 6.54
CA THR A 183 6.67 -20.15 7.60
C THR A 183 6.00 -19.43 8.76
N ASN A 184 6.37 -19.73 10.02
CA ASN A 184 5.90 -19.01 11.21
C ASN A 184 5.80 -17.50 10.92
N VAL A 185 4.56 -16.99 10.87
CA VAL A 185 4.28 -15.63 10.33
C VAL A 185 4.96 -14.58 11.20
N ASP A 186 6.02 -13.99 10.68
CA ASP A 186 6.62 -12.80 11.26
C ASP A 186 5.83 -11.59 10.69
N TYR A 187 4.94 -11.06 11.51
CA TYR A 187 4.09 -9.91 11.14
C TYR A 187 4.89 -8.68 10.74
N THR A 188 6.09 -8.49 11.29
CA THR A 188 6.98 -7.39 10.90
C THR A 188 7.42 -7.56 9.45
N LYS A 189 7.76 -8.78 9.04
CA LYS A 189 8.10 -9.06 7.64
C LYS A 189 6.92 -8.88 6.71
N LEU A 190 5.73 -9.28 7.13
CA LEU A 190 4.51 -9.07 6.35
C LEU A 190 4.23 -7.58 6.18
N SER A 191 4.26 -6.80 7.25
CA SER A 191 4.10 -5.34 7.24
C SER A 191 5.10 -4.67 6.31
N SER A 192 6.39 -5.06 6.40
CA SER A 192 7.45 -4.55 5.53
C SER A 192 7.15 -4.80 4.06
N LYS A 193 6.76 -6.03 3.71
CA LYS A 193 6.45 -6.39 2.33
C LYS A 193 5.23 -5.65 1.78
N VAL A 194 4.18 -5.51 2.60
CA VAL A 194 2.98 -4.75 2.22
C VAL A 194 3.34 -3.30 1.97
N ASN A 195 4.11 -2.68 2.87
CA ASN A 195 4.57 -1.31 2.71
C ASN A 195 5.50 -1.12 1.51
N GLU A 196 6.48 -2.00 1.32
CA GLU A 196 7.35 -1.99 0.15
C GLU A 196 6.54 -2.08 -1.16
N ALA A 197 5.59 -3.00 -1.25
CA ALA A 197 4.75 -3.16 -2.44
C ALA A 197 3.85 -1.93 -2.68
N THR A 198 3.30 -1.34 -1.63
CA THR A 198 2.44 -0.14 -1.71
C THR A 198 3.24 1.06 -2.20
N PHE A 199 4.42 1.29 -1.64
CA PHE A 199 5.22 2.48 -1.91
C PHE A 199 6.24 2.33 -3.05
N ASN A 200 6.45 1.12 -3.62
CA ASN A 200 7.30 0.94 -4.80
C ASN A 200 6.84 1.79 -6.00
N ASN A 201 5.54 2.01 -6.13
CA ASN A 201 4.94 2.84 -7.18
C ASN A 201 4.59 4.24 -6.70
N PHE A 202 4.95 4.59 -5.47
CA PHE A 202 4.72 5.91 -4.92
C PHE A 202 5.56 6.95 -5.70
N PRO A 203 5.04 8.15 -5.96
CA PRO A 203 5.79 9.18 -6.67
C PRO A 203 7.10 9.49 -5.96
N TYR A 204 8.18 9.74 -6.72
CA TYR A 204 9.44 10.16 -6.10
C TYR A 204 9.30 11.54 -5.48
N GLY A 205 9.94 11.72 -4.34
CA GLY A 205 10.16 12.99 -3.70
C GLY A 205 11.03 13.93 -4.56
N PRO A 206 11.16 15.17 -4.14
CA PRO A 206 11.97 16.20 -4.81
C PRO A 206 13.46 15.91 -4.72
#